data_5c119fdfdb4a16a4b70d8fbd8d8f85f5
#
_entry.id   5c119fdfdb4a16a4b70d8fbd8d8f85f5
#
_cell.length_a   1.000
_cell.length_b   1.000
_cell.length_c   1.000
_cell.angle_alpha   90.00
_cell.angle_beta   90.00
_cell.angle_gamma   90.00
#
_symmetry.space_group_name_H-M   'P 1'
#
loop_
_entity.id
_entity.type
_entity.pdbx_description
1 polymer ?
#
loop_
_entity_poly.entity_id
_entity_poly.type
_entity_poly.pdbx_seq_one_letter_code
_entity_poly.pdbx_strand_id
1 'polypeptide(L)'
;TGKIGFIGGMDSPIIRKFQAGYEAGAKAVRPGIRIQSQYAGITGGAFRDPRKGYRIAARMYKNGADVIYHAAGETGAGLFRAAREMNRLAIGVDIDQSAQAPGRVLTSMLKNIDGAVFDVVQSCVRGNFSGGLKTLGLKEHGVGFVYNDQNKKLIPESIHQQVQALQAKIVSGEMTVPVASGHRTVLSRQELRDLLTRLQ
;
A
#
# COMPACT_ATOMS: atom_id res chain seq x y z
N THR A 1 13.50 13.48 7.75
CA THR A 1 12.78 14.50 8.54
C THR A 1 11.92 13.90 9.65
N GLY A 2 11.66 12.62 9.63
CA GLY A 2 10.71 11.97 10.54
C GLY A 2 9.24 12.19 10.16
N LYS A 3 8.99 12.50 8.90
CA LYS A 3 7.66 12.59 8.31
C LYS A 3 7.58 11.71 7.07
N ILE A 4 6.53 10.92 6.98
CA ILE A 4 6.24 10.08 5.83
C ILE A 4 4.81 10.28 5.35
N GLY A 5 4.47 9.80 4.15
CA GLY A 5 3.15 9.96 3.59
C GLY A 5 2.52 8.62 3.18
N PHE A 6 1.19 8.59 3.15
CA PHE A 6 0.38 7.54 2.55
C PHE A 6 -0.69 8.14 1.63
N ILE A 7 -0.81 7.62 0.42
CA ILE A 7 -1.86 8.00 -0.53
C ILE A 7 -2.72 6.77 -0.84
N GLY A 8 -3.95 6.77 -0.37
CA GLY A 8 -4.97 5.80 -0.77
C GLY A 8 -5.73 6.26 -2.01
N GLY A 9 -6.17 5.33 -2.84
CA GLY A 9 -7.13 5.61 -3.89
C GLY A 9 -8.50 5.94 -3.29
N MET A 10 -9.40 4.97 -3.28
CA MET A 10 -10.70 5.10 -2.62
C MET A 10 -10.58 4.83 -1.12
N ASP A 11 -11.22 5.64 -0.28
CA ASP A 11 -11.39 5.33 1.13
C ASP A 11 -12.31 4.11 1.30
N SER A 12 -11.69 2.96 1.52
CA SER A 12 -12.37 1.68 1.63
C SER A 12 -11.67 0.77 2.64
N PRO A 13 -12.36 -0.24 3.20
CA PRO A 13 -11.77 -1.17 4.16
C PRO A 13 -10.51 -1.86 3.66
N ILE A 14 -10.44 -2.17 2.35
CA ILE A 14 -9.25 -2.81 1.74
C ILE A 14 -8.07 -1.85 1.78
N ILE A 15 -8.25 -0.60 1.32
CA ILE A 15 -7.16 0.38 1.26
C ILE A 15 -6.71 0.82 2.66
N ARG A 16 -7.63 0.86 3.62
CA ARG A 16 -7.29 1.09 5.04
C ARG A 16 -6.39 0.02 5.63
N LYS A 17 -6.46 -1.25 5.16
CA LYS A 17 -5.53 -2.30 5.59
C LYS A 17 -4.08 -1.99 5.16
N PHE A 18 -3.88 -1.47 3.94
CA PHE A 18 -2.55 -1.03 3.49
C PHE A 18 -2.01 0.09 4.37
N GLN A 19 -2.84 1.09 4.65
CA GLN A 19 -2.48 2.19 5.54
C GLN A 19 -2.10 1.69 6.94
N ALA A 20 -2.94 0.84 7.55
CA ALA A 20 -2.71 0.34 8.90
C ALA A 20 -1.40 -0.43 9.02
N GLY A 21 -1.10 -1.33 8.07
CA GLY A 21 0.16 -2.07 8.05
C GLY A 21 1.37 -1.13 7.89
N TYR A 22 1.29 -0.17 6.98
CA TYR A 22 2.36 0.81 6.76
C TYR A 22 2.61 1.68 8.00
N GLU A 23 1.54 2.20 8.61
CA GLU A 23 1.64 3.02 9.83
C GLU A 23 2.18 2.22 11.02
N ALA A 24 1.74 0.98 11.18
CA ALA A 24 2.21 0.11 12.25
C ALA A 24 3.71 -0.19 12.11
N GLY A 25 4.16 -0.56 10.91
CA GLY A 25 5.58 -0.81 10.64
C GLY A 25 6.44 0.43 10.90
N ALA A 26 6.01 1.59 10.42
CA ALA A 26 6.72 2.84 10.64
C ALA A 26 6.82 3.22 12.13
N LYS A 27 5.73 3.07 12.88
CA LYS A 27 5.67 3.35 14.32
C LYS A 27 6.45 2.34 15.17
N ALA A 28 6.52 1.09 14.73
CA ALA A 28 7.32 0.06 15.41
C ALA A 28 8.82 0.41 15.39
N VAL A 29 9.30 1.00 14.30
CA VAL A 29 10.70 1.43 14.18
C VAL A 29 10.94 2.80 14.81
N ARG A 30 9.98 3.71 14.67
CA ARG A 30 10.07 5.08 15.20
C ARG A 30 8.73 5.54 15.77
N PRO A 31 8.46 5.36 17.06
CA PRO A 31 7.17 5.69 17.68
C PRO A 31 6.71 7.14 17.46
N GLY A 32 7.63 8.10 17.40
CA GLY A 32 7.35 9.53 17.17
C GLY A 32 7.26 9.95 15.71
N ILE A 33 7.22 9.01 14.75
CA ILE A 33 7.14 9.34 13.32
C ILE A 33 5.79 10.01 13.00
N ARG A 34 5.83 11.08 12.20
CA ARG A 34 4.62 11.75 11.72
C ARG A 34 4.20 11.19 10.38
N ILE A 35 2.94 10.78 10.27
CA ILE A 35 2.39 10.18 9.06
C ILE A 35 1.28 11.06 8.53
N GLN A 36 1.39 11.49 7.26
CA GLN A 36 0.37 12.23 6.55
C GLN A 36 -0.38 11.25 5.65
N SER A 37 -1.64 10.97 5.95
CA SER A 37 -2.46 10.05 5.15
C SER A 37 -3.58 10.80 4.44
N GLN A 38 -3.78 10.53 3.15
CA GLN A 38 -4.85 11.11 2.36
C GLN A 38 -5.37 10.13 1.30
N TYR A 39 -6.68 10.15 1.10
CA TYR A 39 -7.35 9.40 0.04
C TYR A 39 -7.66 10.31 -1.15
N ALA A 40 -7.54 9.77 -2.36
CA ALA A 40 -7.85 10.50 -3.57
C ALA A 40 -9.37 10.68 -3.78
N GLY A 41 -10.19 9.83 -3.18
CA GLY A 41 -11.65 9.98 -3.24
C GLY A 41 -12.40 8.87 -2.52
N ILE A 42 -13.70 8.83 -2.74
CA ILE A 42 -14.64 7.88 -2.11
C ILE A 42 -15.30 6.94 -3.14
N THR A 43 -14.95 7.04 -4.41
CA THR A 43 -15.45 6.20 -5.50
C THR A 43 -14.30 5.53 -6.25
N GLY A 44 -14.60 4.53 -7.08
CA GLY A 44 -13.60 3.83 -7.90
C GLY A 44 -12.79 4.73 -8.84
N GLY A 45 -13.33 5.89 -9.25
CA GLY A 45 -12.59 6.90 -10.04
C GLY A 45 -11.33 7.43 -9.34
N ALA A 46 -11.27 7.33 -8.01
CA ALA A 46 -10.11 7.71 -7.22
C ALA A 46 -8.83 6.89 -7.53
N PHE A 47 -8.95 5.78 -8.24
CA PHE A 47 -7.81 4.97 -8.70
C PHE A 47 -7.29 5.39 -10.08
N ARG A 48 -7.91 6.37 -10.75
CA ARG A 48 -7.62 6.76 -12.15
C ARG A 48 -7.39 8.26 -12.33
N ASP A 49 -6.88 8.95 -11.30
CA ASP A 49 -6.60 10.40 -11.34
C ASP A 49 -5.14 10.73 -10.99
N PRO A 50 -4.19 10.55 -11.93
CA PRO A 50 -2.78 10.90 -11.73
C PRO A 50 -2.57 12.38 -11.38
N ARG A 51 -3.42 13.29 -11.90
CA ARG A 51 -3.31 14.72 -11.57
C ARG A 51 -3.58 14.97 -10.09
N LYS A 52 -4.60 14.32 -9.53
CA LYS A 52 -4.92 14.39 -8.11
C LYS A 52 -3.82 13.74 -7.27
N GLY A 53 -3.32 12.57 -7.69
CA GLY A 53 -2.18 11.90 -7.07
C GLY A 53 -0.96 12.82 -6.96
N TYR A 54 -0.60 13.52 -8.05
CA TYR A 54 0.47 14.51 -8.05
C TYR A 54 0.25 15.64 -7.05
N ARG A 55 -0.95 16.26 -7.04
CA ARG A 55 -1.26 17.37 -6.12
C ARG A 55 -1.15 16.95 -4.65
N ILE A 56 -1.64 15.75 -4.32
CA ILE A 56 -1.56 15.21 -2.97
C ILE A 56 -0.09 14.98 -2.59
N ALA A 57 0.68 14.28 -3.43
CA ALA A 57 2.07 13.98 -3.20
C ALA A 57 2.93 15.24 -3.05
N ALA A 58 2.78 16.20 -3.98
CA ALA A 58 3.52 17.45 -3.96
C ALA A 58 3.28 18.25 -2.67
N ARG A 59 2.02 18.28 -2.17
CA ARG A 59 1.71 18.91 -0.90
C ARG A 59 2.36 18.19 0.28
N MET A 60 2.33 16.86 0.33
CA MET A 60 2.96 16.07 1.39
C MET A 60 4.48 16.28 1.42
N TYR A 61 5.13 16.30 0.24
CA TYR A 61 6.56 16.57 0.14
C TYR A 61 6.91 18.00 0.57
N LYS A 62 6.12 19.01 0.17
CA LYS A 62 6.28 20.40 0.65
C LYS A 62 6.11 20.50 2.16
N ASN A 63 5.24 19.69 2.75
CA ASN A 63 5.05 19.60 4.20
C ASN A 63 6.13 18.77 4.90
N GLY A 64 7.16 18.34 4.18
CA GLY A 64 8.35 17.71 4.71
C GLY A 64 8.31 16.17 4.75
N ALA A 65 7.43 15.51 4.04
CA ALA A 65 7.51 14.06 3.88
C ALA A 65 8.79 13.67 3.11
N ASP A 66 9.50 12.65 3.57
CA ASP A 66 10.71 12.12 2.92
C ASP A 66 10.37 11.05 1.90
N VAL A 67 9.40 10.20 2.23
CA VAL A 67 8.93 9.10 1.42
C VAL A 67 7.41 8.99 1.51
N ILE A 68 6.76 8.66 0.41
CA ILE A 68 5.32 8.45 0.34
C ILE A 68 5.05 7.07 -0.24
N TYR A 69 4.22 6.28 0.45
CA TYR A 69 3.66 5.02 -0.05
C TYR A 69 2.28 5.26 -0.65
N HIS A 70 1.96 4.60 -1.76
CA HIS A 70 0.62 4.66 -2.31
C HIS A 70 -0.04 3.28 -2.42
N ALA A 71 -1.37 3.27 -2.25
CA ALA A 71 -2.27 2.18 -2.62
C ALA A 71 -3.43 2.79 -3.43
N ALA A 72 -3.11 3.30 -4.63
CA ALA A 72 -3.98 4.21 -5.38
C ALA A 72 -4.06 3.91 -6.90
N GLY A 73 -3.62 2.73 -7.35
CA GLY A 73 -3.67 2.35 -8.76
C GLY A 73 -2.96 3.37 -9.67
N GLU A 74 -3.58 3.73 -10.81
CA GLU A 74 -3.02 4.71 -11.76
C GLU A 74 -2.83 6.11 -11.16
N THR A 75 -3.59 6.48 -10.13
CA THR A 75 -3.39 7.72 -9.37
C THR A 75 -1.98 7.80 -8.79
N GLY A 76 -1.34 6.65 -8.51
CA GLY A 76 0.06 6.54 -8.08
C GLY A 76 1.08 7.06 -9.09
N ALA A 77 0.76 7.11 -10.39
CA ALA A 77 1.65 7.70 -11.39
C ALA A 77 1.95 9.18 -11.09
N GLY A 78 0.99 9.88 -10.50
CA GLY A 78 1.17 11.24 -10.02
C GLY A 78 2.18 11.36 -8.87
N LEU A 79 2.22 10.38 -7.97
CA LEU A 79 3.22 10.33 -6.89
C LEU A 79 4.63 10.19 -7.48
N PHE A 80 4.84 9.28 -8.42
CA PHE A 80 6.16 9.06 -9.03
C PHE A 80 6.65 10.31 -9.78
N ARG A 81 5.76 11.02 -10.46
CA ARG A 81 6.08 12.31 -11.07
C ARG A 81 6.53 13.33 -10.02
N ALA A 82 5.78 13.49 -8.93
CA ALA A 82 6.13 14.40 -7.85
C ALA A 82 7.46 14.02 -7.17
N ALA A 83 7.72 12.72 -6.98
CA ALA A 83 8.96 12.22 -6.39
C ALA A 83 10.19 12.60 -7.24
N ARG A 84 10.08 12.47 -8.59
CA ARG A 84 11.15 12.92 -9.51
C ARG A 84 11.38 14.42 -9.42
N GLU A 85 10.31 15.21 -9.58
CA GLU A 85 10.41 16.68 -9.66
C GLU A 85 10.91 17.30 -8.35
N MET A 86 10.57 16.71 -7.21
CA MET A 86 10.90 17.23 -5.88
C MET A 86 12.09 16.52 -5.22
N ASN A 87 12.76 15.62 -5.94
CA ASN A 87 13.90 14.86 -5.44
C ASN A 87 13.60 14.13 -4.12
N ARG A 88 12.46 13.43 -4.07
CA ARG A 88 11.96 12.68 -2.91
C ARG A 88 11.77 11.20 -3.26
N LEU A 89 11.45 10.38 -2.25
CA LEU A 89 11.27 8.94 -2.42
C LEU A 89 9.79 8.56 -2.45
N ALA A 90 9.50 7.51 -3.23
CA ALA A 90 8.19 6.88 -3.30
C ALA A 90 8.28 5.39 -2.98
N ILE A 91 7.19 4.79 -2.54
CA ILE A 91 7.00 3.35 -2.43
C ILE A 91 5.83 2.96 -3.32
N GLY A 92 6.07 1.98 -4.20
CA GLY A 92 5.10 1.45 -5.14
C GLY A 92 4.19 0.37 -4.53
N VAL A 93 3.27 -0.15 -5.34
CA VAL A 93 2.27 -1.15 -4.92
C VAL A 93 1.98 -2.15 -6.04
N ASP A 94 1.60 -3.36 -5.64
CA ASP A 94 1.15 -4.50 -6.44
C ASP A 94 2.25 -5.17 -7.26
N ILE A 95 3.04 -4.42 -8.02
CA ILE A 95 4.14 -4.87 -8.86
C ILE A 95 5.40 -4.02 -8.64
N ASP A 96 6.54 -4.43 -9.19
CA ASP A 96 7.72 -3.58 -9.22
C ASP A 96 7.48 -2.34 -10.08
N GLN A 97 7.43 -1.18 -9.42
CA GLN A 97 7.21 0.12 -10.05
C GLN A 97 8.50 0.96 -10.14
N SER A 98 9.67 0.35 -9.97
CA SER A 98 10.98 1.06 -10.00
C SER A 98 11.19 1.86 -11.29
N ALA A 99 10.70 1.36 -12.42
CA ALA A 99 10.78 2.03 -13.71
C ALA A 99 9.95 3.33 -13.80
N GLN A 100 8.96 3.53 -12.91
CA GLN A 100 8.12 4.74 -12.90
C GLN A 100 8.89 5.99 -12.45
N ALA A 101 9.89 5.83 -11.59
CA ALA A 101 10.77 6.91 -11.15
C ALA A 101 12.16 6.34 -10.78
N PRO A 102 13.03 6.04 -11.75
CA PRO A 102 14.33 5.45 -11.51
C PRO A 102 15.15 6.22 -10.47
N GLY A 103 15.69 5.53 -9.46
CA GLY A 103 16.42 6.12 -8.35
C GLY A 103 15.58 6.91 -7.34
N ARG A 104 14.24 6.88 -7.47
CA ARG A 104 13.29 7.52 -6.55
C ARG A 104 12.26 6.55 -5.95
N VAL A 105 12.14 5.34 -6.48
CA VAL A 105 11.31 4.30 -5.88
C VAL A 105 12.17 3.51 -4.91
N LEU A 106 11.90 3.70 -3.61
CA LEU A 106 12.62 3.02 -2.53
C LEU A 106 12.40 1.52 -2.60
N THR A 107 11.16 1.10 -2.76
CA THR A 107 10.72 -0.27 -2.97
C THR A 107 9.29 -0.27 -3.52
N SER A 108 8.77 -1.44 -3.83
CA SER A 108 7.34 -1.63 -4.13
C SER A 108 6.82 -2.81 -3.32
N MET A 109 5.66 -2.64 -2.69
CA MET A 109 4.92 -3.77 -2.11
C MET A 109 4.42 -4.65 -3.24
N LEU A 110 4.65 -5.95 -3.14
CA LEU A 110 4.29 -6.93 -4.16
C LEU A 110 3.07 -7.74 -3.75
N LYS A 111 2.22 -8.03 -4.74
CA LYS A 111 1.20 -9.07 -4.67
C LYS A 111 1.50 -10.13 -5.73
N ASN A 112 1.70 -11.35 -5.30
CA ASN A 112 1.99 -12.50 -6.17
C ASN A 112 0.68 -13.08 -6.75
N ILE A 113 0.00 -12.28 -7.58
CA ILE A 113 -1.30 -12.65 -8.16
C ILE A 113 -1.12 -13.75 -9.22
N ASP A 114 -0.07 -13.69 -10.01
CA ASP A 114 0.30 -14.68 -11.01
C ASP A 114 0.53 -16.07 -10.39
N GLY A 115 1.29 -16.14 -9.29
CA GLY A 115 1.45 -17.37 -8.51
C GLY A 115 0.11 -17.89 -7.97
N ALA A 116 -0.71 -17.03 -7.40
CA ALA A 116 -2.02 -17.41 -6.89
C ALA A 116 -2.94 -17.97 -7.99
N VAL A 117 -2.96 -17.35 -9.17
CA VAL A 117 -3.73 -17.84 -10.33
C VAL A 117 -3.18 -19.15 -10.83
N PHE A 118 -1.86 -19.28 -10.94
CA PHE A 118 -1.19 -20.52 -11.35
C PHE A 118 -1.58 -21.69 -10.44
N ASP A 119 -1.52 -21.50 -9.12
CA ASP A 119 -1.86 -22.53 -8.13
C ASP A 119 -3.33 -22.98 -8.26
N VAL A 120 -4.24 -22.03 -8.49
CA VAL A 120 -5.67 -22.36 -8.71
C VAL A 120 -5.84 -23.18 -9.99
N VAL A 121 -5.26 -22.76 -11.11
CA VAL A 121 -5.32 -23.48 -12.38
C VAL A 121 -4.71 -24.87 -12.23
N GLN A 122 -3.55 -24.98 -11.59
CA GLN A 122 -2.90 -26.27 -11.38
C GLN A 122 -3.76 -27.21 -10.52
N SER A 123 -4.44 -26.68 -9.48
CA SER A 123 -5.35 -27.50 -8.66
C SER A 123 -6.56 -28.01 -9.46
N CYS A 124 -7.08 -27.19 -10.39
CA CYS A 124 -8.14 -27.64 -11.30
C CYS A 124 -7.67 -28.77 -12.22
N VAL A 125 -6.50 -28.62 -12.83
CA VAL A 125 -5.91 -29.64 -13.73
C VAL A 125 -5.65 -30.96 -12.99
N ARG A 126 -5.24 -30.89 -11.73
CA ARG A 126 -5.00 -32.07 -10.87
C ARG A 126 -6.28 -32.69 -10.28
N GLY A 127 -7.45 -32.10 -10.50
CA GLY A 127 -8.72 -32.58 -9.97
C GLY A 127 -8.90 -32.40 -8.45
N ASN A 128 -8.09 -31.56 -7.81
CA ASN A 128 -8.14 -31.31 -6.36
C ASN A 128 -8.53 -29.86 -6.02
N PHE A 129 -9.17 -29.15 -6.95
CA PHE A 129 -9.66 -27.79 -6.72
C PHE A 129 -10.69 -27.76 -5.59
N SER A 130 -10.48 -26.84 -4.66
CA SER A 130 -11.44 -26.51 -3.60
C SER A 130 -11.77 -25.02 -3.67
N GLY A 131 -13.05 -24.72 -3.83
CA GLY A 131 -13.56 -23.35 -3.79
C GLY A 131 -13.51 -22.76 -2.39
N GLY A 132 -13.72 -21.43 -2.30
CA GLY A 132 -13.78 -20.71 -1.04
C GLY A 132 -12.81 -19.53 -0.98
N LEU A 133 -12.83 -18.82 0.15
CA LEU A 133 -11.91 -17.71 0.41
C LEU A 133 -10.55 -18.24 0.86
N LYS A 134 -9.49 -17.84 0.14
CA LYS A 134 -8.10 -18.11 0.52
C LYS A 134 -7.41 -16.78 0.84
N THR A 135 -6.69 -16.72 1.96
CA THR A 135 -5.85 -15.59 2.30
C THR A 135 -4.40 -15.98 2.08
N LEU A 136 -3.72 -15.24 1.20
CA LEU A 136 -2.32 -15.47 0.87
C LEU A 136 -1.49 -14.33 1.46
N GLY A 137 -0.84 -14.58 2.58
CA GLY A 137 0.01 -13.64 3.28
C GLY A 137 1.50 -13.82 2.97
N LEU A 138 2.35 -13.38 3.90
CA LEU A 138 3.81 -13.57 3.82
C LEU A 138 4.19 -15.05 3.86
N LYS A 139 3.50 -15.86 4.66
CA LYS A 139 3.76 -17.30 4.80
C LYS A 139 3.53 -18.06 3.50
N GLU A 140 2.50 -17.68 2.77
CA GLU A 140 2.12 -18.28 1.48
C GLU A 140 2.82 -17.58 0.29
N HIS A 141 3.75 -16.67 0.54
CA HIS A 141 4.40 -15.84 -0.48
C HIS A 141 3.42 -15.05 -1.36
N GLY A 142 2.21 -14.79 -0.86
CA GLY A 142 1.19 -14.02 -1.58
C GLY A 142 1.48 -12.52 -1.62
N VAL A 143 2.32 -12.03 -0.71
CA VAL A 143 2.77 -10.64 -0.64
C VAL A 143 4.26 -10.56 -0.33
N GLY A 144 4.91 -9.46 -0.72
CA GLY A 144 6.32 -9.23 -0.49
C GLY A 144 6.72 -7.78 -0.77
N PHE A 145 8.00 -7.55 -0.99
CA PHE A 145 8.52 -6.25 -1.40
C PHE A 145 9.72 -6.43 -2.34
N VAL A 146 9.98 -5.43 -3.16
CA VAL A 146 11.09 -5.43 -4.10
C VAL A 146 12.40 -5.14 -3.38
N TYR A 147 13.41 -6.02 -3.58
CA TYR A 147 14.79 -5.76 -3.26
C TYR A 147 15.66 -6.33 -4.39
N ASN A 148 16.21 -5.45 -5.22
CA ASN A 148 16.95 -5.82 -6.43
C ASN A 148 18.05 -4.79 -6.75
N ASP A 149 18.73 -4.93 -7.87
CA ASP A 149 19.84 -4.06 -8.27
C ASP A 149 19.44 -2.59 -8.46
N GLN A 150 18.17 -2.30 -8.68
CA GLN A 150 17.69 -0.94 -8.88
C GLN A 150 17.53 -0.18 -7.56
N ASN A 151 17.18 -0.87 -6.47
CA ASN A 151 16.88 -0.22 -5.20
C ASN A 151 17.82 -0.56 -4.04
N LYS A 152 18.68 -1.57 -4.16
CA LYS A 152 19.68 -1.91 -3.13
C LYS A 152 20.65 -0.77 -2.79
N LYS A 153 20.83 0.20 -3.70
CA LYS A 153 21.59 1.43 -3.41
C LYS A 153 20.84 2.41 -2.49
N LEU A 154 19.52 2.31 -2.45
CA LEU A 154 18.65 3.13 -1.59
C LEU A 154 18.35 2.44 -0.25
N ILE A 155 18.44 1.11 -0.20
CA ILE A 155 18.19 0.28 0.98
C ILE A 155 19.48 -0.45 1.34
N PRO A 156 20.24 0.02 2.36
CA PRO A 156 21.43 -0.69 2.83
C PRO A 156 21.11 -2.15 3.21
N GLU A 157 22.06 -3.06 2.97
CA GLU A 157 21.90 -4.47 3.26
C GLU A 157 21.51 -4.74 4.72
N SER A 158 22.04 -3.97 5.66
CA SER A 158 21.67 -4.07 7.08
C SER A 158 20.18 -3.77 7.34
N ILE A 159 19.59 -2.87 6.57
CA ILE A 159 18.14 -2.57 6.65
C ILE A 159 17.33 -3.71 6.01
N HIS A 160 17.80 -4.24 4.87
CA HIS A 160 17.16 -5.39 4.24
C HIS A 160 17.10 -6.60 5.19
N GLN A 161 18.20 -6.91 5.86
CA GLN A 161 18.27 -7.99 6.86
C GLN A 161 17.31 -7.76 8.03
N GLN A 162 17.17 -6.52 8.52
CA GLN A 162 16.19 -6.20 9.57
C GLN A 162 14.75 -6.42 9.09
N VAL A 163 14.44 -6.06 7.85
CA VAL A 163 13.10 -6.30 7.27
C VAL A 163 12.83 -7.78 7.13
N GLN A 164 13.84 -8.60 6.70
CA GLN A 164 13.70 -10.04 6.63
C GLN A 164 13.48 -10.67 8.03
N ALA A 165 14.18 -10.20 9.05
CA ALA A 165 13.99 -10.65 10.42
C ALA A 165 12.56 -10.33 10.93
N LEU A 166 12.02 -9.13 10.62
CA LEU A 166 10.63 -8.79 10.94
C LEU A 166 9.63 -9.66 10.17
N GLN A 167 9.91 -9.94 8.90
CA GLN A 167 9.08 -10.86 8.10
C GLN A 167 9.05 -12.26 8.74
N ALA A 168 10.19 -12.79 9.16
CA ALA A 168 10.26 -14.08 9.85
C ALA A 168 9.41 -14.11 11.13
N LYS A 169 9.44 -13.04 11.92
CA LYS A 169 8.62 -12.91 13.14
C LYS A 169 7.11 -12.86 12.85
N ILE A 170 6.71 -12.25 11.75
CA ILE A 170 5.30 -12.25 11.33
C ILE A 170 4.90 -13.65 10.85
N VAL A 171 5.73 -14.32 10.07
CA VAL A 171 5.47 -15.67 9.56
C VAL A 171 5.41 -16.72 10.68
N SER A 172 6.24 -16.58 11.72
CA SER A 172 6.21 -17.45 12.90
C SER A 172 5.04 -17.15 13.86
N GLY A 173 4.35 -16.02 13.69
CA GLY A 173 3.30 -15.57 14.61
C GLY A 173 3.81 -14.87 15.87
N GLU A 174 5.13 -14.67 16.02
CA GLU A 174 5.71 -13.88 17.11
C GLU A 174 5.28 -12.41 17.07
N MET A 175 5.02 -11.89 15.85
CA MET A 175 4.55 -10.54 15.63
C MET A 175 3.23 -10.54 14.86
N THR A 176 2.24 -9.81 15.36
CA THR A 176 0.94 -9.64 14.71
C THR A 176 0.86 -8.27 14.02
N VAL A 177 0.47 -8.25 12.76
CA VAL A 177 0.21 -7.01 12.04
C VAL A 177 -1.23 -6.56 12.33
N PRO A 178 -1.45 -5.31 12.81
CA PRO A 178 -2.79 -4.85 13.09
C PRO A 178 -3.61 -4.76 11.80
N VAL A 179 -4.82 -5.29 11.85
CA VAL A 179 -5.82 -5.13 10.80
C VAL A 179 -6.63 -3.89 11.13
N ALA A 180 -6.74 -2.93 10.19
CA ALA A 180 -7.66 -1.83 10.37
C ALA A 180 -9.06 -2.39 10.62
N SER A 181 -9.56 -2.24 11.84
CA SER A 181 -10.95 -2.52 12.16
C SER A 181 -11.78 -1.60 11.27
N GLY A 182 -12.42 -2.19 10.25
CA GLY A 182 -13.36 -1.46 9.43
C GLY A 182 -14.48 -0.96 10.34
N HIS A 183 -14.51 0.32 10.65
CA HIS A 183 -15.79 0.93 10.92
C HIS A 183 -16.57 0.75 9.61
N ARG A 184 -17.41 -0.27 9.56
CA ARG A 184 -18.54 -0.32 8.65
C ARG A 184 -19.42 0.87 9.08
N THR A 185 -19.21 2.03 8.48
CA THR A 185 -20.29 2.97 8.32
C THR A 185 -21.23 2.35 7.28
N VAL A 186 -21.91 1.30 7.67
CA VAL A 186 -23.14 0.90 7.02
C VAL A 186 -24.11 1.99 7.46
N LEU A 187 -24.26 3.00 6.62
CA LEU A 187 -25.35 3.96 6.79
C LEU A 187 -26.63 3.14 6.98
N SER A 188 -27.30 3.33 8.09
CA SER A 188 -28.62 2.77 8.30
C SER A 188 -29.53 3.22 7.16
N ARG A 189 -30.58 2.48 6.87
CA ARG A 189 -31.57 2.89 5.84
C ARG A 189 -32.13 4.30 6.09
N GLN A 190 -32.12 4.77 7.34
CA GLN A 190 -32.52 6.10 7.73
C GLN A 190 -31.47 7.14 7.34
N GLU A 191 -30.21 6.92 7.68
CA GLU A 191 -29.10 7.83 7.32
C GLU A 191 -28.94 7.94 5.80
N LEU A 192 -29.17 6.86 5.05
CA LEU A 192 -29.17 6.90 3.59
C LEU A 192 -30.34 7.75 3.05
N ARG A 193 -31.54 7.64 3.61
CA ARG A 193 -32.68 8.48 3.26
C ARG A 193 -32.42 9.96 3.56
N ASP A 194 -31.88 10.25 4.74
CA ASP A 194 -31.57 11.63 5.16
C ASP A 194 -30.48 12.26 4.27
N LEU A 195 -29.50 11.46 3.83
CA LEU A 195 -28.48 11.90 2.88
C LEU A 195 -29.09 12.20 1.49
N LEU A 196 -29.97 11.35 0.99
CA LEU A 196 -30.65 11.54 -0.31
C LEU A 196 -31.59 12.74 -0.29
N THR A 197 -32.25 13.03 0.84
CA THR A 197 -33.13 14.21 1.00
C THR A 197 -32.34 15.53 1.03
N ARG A 198 -31.07 15.50 1.47
CA ARG A 198 -30.19 16.70 1.46
C ARG A 198 -29.52 16.98 0.11
N LEU A 199 -29.61 16.05 -0.83
CA LEU A 199 -29.04 16.16 -2.18
C LEU A 199 -30.08 16.54 -3.24
N GLN A 200 -31.35 16.68 -2.85
CA GLN A 200 -32.46 17.26 -3.64
C GLN A 200 -32.66 18.71 -3.26
#